data_8e90926e0c58c94c06b117fa02f467aa
#
_entry.id   8e90926e0c58c94c06b117fa02f467aa
#
_cell.length_a   1.000
_cell.length_b   1.000
_cell.length_c   1.000
_cell.angle_alpha   90.00
_cell.angle_beta   90.00
_cell.angle_gamma   90.00
#
_symmetry.space_group_name_H-M   'P 1'
#
loop_
_entity.id
_entity.type
_entity.pdbx_description
1 polymer ?
#
loop_
_entity_poly.entity_id
_entity_poly.type
_entity_poly.pdbx_seq_one_letter_code
_entity_poly.pdbx_strand_id
1 'polypeptide(L)'
;AQTRTGPLVIRAEQIYLNHEQRKETRAGVFLVQAGLALSSDAGNFGGLSGLSLSADGRQLTAVSDQGDLFQARLVLDKTGTLQALAEPRLHRLRSVKGAYISRRADKLDQDAEAVERLSDGSYLISFEIRHRVLRYENLVAKPSLFAVPPGIKKAPRNGGLEAMTPLPDGRILVLSEKFRRNKGGKKEGDGDYIGWLLAADGKSLGQVYWPAQGIFRPTDL
;
A
#
# COMPACT_ATOMS: atom_id res chain seq x y z
N ALA A 1 9.49 -1.44 -24.53
CA ALA A 1 8.06 -1.73 -24.45
C ALA A 1 7.32 -0.39 -24.44
N GLN A 2 6.56 -0.13 -25.49
CA GLN A 2 5.75 1.08 -25.66
C GLN A 2 4.74 1.17 -24.52
N THR A 3 4.79 2.23 -23.74
CA THR A 3 3.65 2.72 -22.95
C THR A 3 2.49 2.94 -23.92
N ARG A 4 1.40 2.20 -23.73
CA ARG A 4 0.16 2.46 -24.45
C ARG A 4 -0.29 3.88 -24.13
N THR A 5 -0.29 4.76 -25.12
CA THR A 5 -0.61 6.19 -25.04
C THR A 5 -2.12 6.47 -25.12
N GLY A 6 -2.96 5.52 -24.72
CA GLY A 6 -4.39 5.75 -24.63
C GLY A 6 -4.83 6.09 -23.20
N PRO A 7 -5.95 6.80 -23.02
CA PRO A 7 -6.50 7.05 -21.69
C PRO A 7 -6.78 5.72 -20.99
N LEU A 8 -6.44 5.64 -19.69
CA LEU A 8 -6.81 4.50 -18.87
C LEU A 8 -8.33 4.49 -18.68
N VAL A 9 -8.97 3.41 -19.10
CA VAL A 9 -10.41 3.21 -18.90
C VAL A 9 -10.58 2.22 -17.74
N ILE A 10 -11.25 2.66 -16.68
CA ILE A 10 -11.63 1.84 -15.53
C ILE A 10 -13.14 1.64 -15.57
N ARG A 11 -13.57 0.38 -15.52
CA ARG A 11 -14.93 0.00 -15.20
C ARG A 11 -15.04 -0.13 -13.68
N ALA A 12 -16.07 0.48 -13.11
CA ALA A 12 -16.35 0.44 -11.69
C ALA A 12 -17.78 -0.10 -11.50
N GLU A 13 -17.89 -1.27 -10.90
CA GLU A 13 -19.17 -1.92 -10.63
C GLU A 13 -19.45 -1.88 -9.13
N GLN A 14 -20.68 -1.50 -8.76
CA GLN A 14 -21.08 -1.46 -7.36
C GLN A 14 -21.09 -2.88 -6.77
N ILE A 15 -20.47 -3.04 -5.63
CA ILE A 15 -20.50 -4.28 -4.85
C ILE A 15 -21.22 -4.06 -3.51
N TYR A 16 -21.71 -5.15 -2.96
CA TYR A 16 -22.44 -5.19 -1.69
C TYR A 16 -21.69 -6.07 -0.69
N LEU A 17 -21.81 -5.75 0.59
CA LEU A 17 -21.26 -6.57 1.66
C LEU A 17 -21.79 -8.02 1.57
N ASN A 18 -23.07 -8.16 1.26
CA ASN A 18 -23.74 -9.42 1.01
C ASN A 18 -24.54 -9.34 -0.29
N HIS A 19 -24.22 -10.15 -1.30
CA HIS A 19 -24.89 -10.14 -2.60
C HIS A 19 -26.35 -10.60 -2.53
N GLU A 20 -26.67 -11.52 -1.60
CA GLU A 20 -28.02 -12.05 -1.42
C GLU A 20 -28.88 -11.07 -0.57
N GLN A 21 -28.25 -10.37 0.35
CA GLN A 21 -28.88 -9.41 1.25
C GLN A 21 -28.27 -8.01 1.06
N ARG A 22 -28.55 -7.35 -0.06
CA ARG A 22 -27.97 -6.06 -0.44
C ARG A 22 -28.19 -4.91 0.58
N LYS A 23 -29.16 -5.07 1.48
CA LYS A 23 -29.44 -4.11 2.57
C LYS A 23 -28.55 -4.37 3.79
N GLU A 24 -27.83 -5.48 3.84
CA GLU A 24 -26.87 -5.75 4.89
C GLU A 24 -25.64 -4.87 4.69
N THR A 25 -25.44 -3.93 5.59
CA THR A 25 -24.34 -2.96 5.54
C THR A 25 -23.40 -3.05 6.73
N ARG A 26 -23.69 -3.94 7.69
CA ARG A 26 -22.94 -4.02 8.93
C ARG A 26 -21.98 -5.21 8.94
N ALA A 27 -20.70 -4.93 9.19
CA ALA A 27 -19.64 -5.93 9.40
C ALA A 27 -19.02 -5.71 10.78
N GLY A 28 -19.52 -6.42 11.79
CA GLY A 28 -19.11 -6.19 13.18
C GLY A 28 -19.46 -4.76 13.63
N VAL A 29 -18.43 -4.00 13.99
CA VAL A 29 -18.58 -2.57 14.39
C VAL A 29 -18.58 -1.62 13.21
N PHE A 30 -18.24 -2.05 12.01
CA PHE A 30 -18.15 -1.23 10.82
C PHE A 30 -19.49 -1.12 10.10
N LEU A 31 -19.74 0.05 9.53
CA LEU A 31 -20.85 0.31 8.62
C LEU A 31 -20.30 0.51 7.21
N VAL A 32 -20.55 -0.45 6.32
CA VAL A 32 -20.15 -0.37 4.91
C VAL A 32 -21.14 0.54 4.19
N GLN A 33 -20.67 1.68 3.68
CA GLN A 33 -21.49 2.66 2.97
C GLN A 33 -21.55 2.39 1.48
N ALA A 34 -20.43 2.02 0.86
CA ALA A 34 -20.34 1.68 -0.56
C ALA A 34 -19.09 0.85 -0.84
N GLY A 35 -19.10 0.15 -1.95
CA GLY A 35 -17.93 -0.55 -2.50
C GLY A 35 -17.99 -0.59 -4.02
N LEU A 36 -16.82 -0.52 -4.66
CA LEU A 36 -16.67 -0.63 -6.11
C LEU A 36 -15.66 -1.73 -6.46
N ALA A 37 -16.05 -2.66 -7.30
CA ALA A 37 -15.11 -3.55 -7.99
C ALA A 37 -14.56 -2.82 -9.22
N LEU A 38 -13.25 -2.78 -9.33
CA LEU A 38 -12.56 -2.06 -10.41
C LEU A 38 -11.97 -3.06 -11.40
N SER A 39 -12.17 -2.82 -12.70
CA SER A 39 -11.56 -3.59 -13.77
C SER A 39 -11.12 -2.71 -14.92
N SER A 40 -10.16 -3.20 -15.71
CA SER A 40 -9.67 -2.52 -16.91
C SER A 40 -9.13 -3.51 -17.92
N ASP A 41 -9.25 -3.17 -19.21
CA ASP A 41 -8.59 -3.92 -20.29
C ASP A 41 -7.10 -3.55 -20.44
N ALA A 42 -6.62 -2.59 -19.66
CA ALA A 42 -5.19 -2.28 -19.57
C ALA A 42 -4.46 -3.42 -18.86
N GLY A 43 -3.63 -4.19 -19.58
CA GLY A 43 -2.94 -5.38 -19.08
C GLY A 43 -1.93 -5.13 -17.95
N ASN A 44 -1.86 -3.88 -17.46
CA ASN A 44 -1.04 -3.47 -16.32
C ASN A 44 -1.89 -2.88 -15.17
N PHE A 45 -3.21 -2.96 -15.22
CA PHE A 45 -4.08 -2.63 -14.10
C PHE A 45 -4.42 -3.90 -13.31
N GLY A 46 -4.18 -3.86 -12.00
CA GLY A 46 -4.45 -4.94 -11.05
C GLY A 46 -3.31 -5.18 -10.09
N GLY A 47 -3.47 -6.13 -9.18
CA GLY A 47 -2.50 -6.41 -8.12
C GLY A 47 -2.30 -5.20 -7.20
N LEU A 48 -3.37 -4.43 -6.94
CA LEU A 48 -3.30 -3.29 -6.03
C LEU A 48 -3.14 -3.81 -4.60
N SER A 49 -2.13 -3.30 -3.91
CA SER A 49 -1.80 -3.62 -2.52
C SER A 49 -2.20 -2.44 -1.61
N GLY A 50 -1.27 -1.57 -1.25
CA GLY A 50 -1.57 -0.43 -0.40
C GLY A 50 -2.31 0.70 -1.11
N LEU A 51 -3.10 1.44 -0.35
CA LEU A 51 -3.77 2.64 -0.84
C LEU A 51 -3.64 3.79 0.17
N SER A 52 -3.62 5.01 -0.34
CA SER A 52 -3.63 6.25 0.44
C SER A 52 -4.64 7.24 -0.13
N LEU A 53 -5.27 8.00 0.75
CA LEU A 53 -6.17 9.09 0.38
C LEU A 53 -5.51 10.45 0.66
N SER A 54 -5.83 11.43 -0.17
CA SER A 54 -5.50 12.82 0.14
C SER A 54 -6.23 13.31 1.40
N ALA A 55 -5.73 14.36 2.03
CA ALA A 55 -6.32 14.92 3.26
C ALA A 55 -7.80 15.33 3.13
N ASP A 56 -8.25 15.69 1.92
CA ASP A 56 -9.65 15.99 1.62
C ASP A 56 -10.49 14.74 1.29
N GLY A 57 -9.89 13.54 1.32
CA GLY A 57 -10.53 12.26 1.01
C GLY A 57 -10.96 12.08 -0.44
N ARG A 58 -10.46 12.91 -1.38
CA ARG A 58 -10.95 12.90 -2.77
C ARG A 58 -9.98 12.30 -3.79
N GLN A 59 -8.70 12.25 -3.49
CA GLN A 59 -7.70 11.66 -4.37
C GLN A 59 -7.24 10.31 -3.80
N LEU A 60 -7.52 9.25 -4.53
CA LEU A 60 -7.00 7.91 -4.26
C LEU A 60 -5.65 7.72 -4.93
N THR A 61 -4.69 7.18 -4.22
CA THR A 61 -3.42 6.67 -4.73
C THR A 61 -3.26 5.23 -4.25
N ALA A 62 -2.94 4.30 -5.14
CA ALA A 62 -2.66 2.90 -4.79
C ALA A 62 -1.43 2.39 -5.53
N VAL A 63 -0.68 1.49 -4.93
CA VAL A 63 0.46 0.82 -5.55
C VAL A 63 0.10 -0.62 -5.92
N SER A 64 0.83 -1.20 -6.85
CA SER A 64 0.68 -2.60 -7.22
C SER A 64 1.97 -3.40 -7.02
N ASP A 65 1.82 -4.70 -6.76
CA ASP A 65 2.88 -5.71 -6.71
C ASP A 65 3.75 -5.75 -7.98
N GLN A 66 3.29 -5.11 -9.05
CA GLN A 66 3.98 -5.04 -10.33
C GLN A 66 4.79 -3.75 -10.53
N GLY A 67 4.84 -2.88 -9.51
CA GLY A 67 5.57 -1.61 -9.55
C GLY A 67 4.86 -0.53 -10.36
N ASP A 68 3.54 -0.61 -10.47
CA ASP A 68 2.69 0.47 -10.99
C ASP A 68 2.02 1.23 -9.84
N LEU A 69 1.65 2.47 -10.10
CA LEU A 69 0.92 3.32 -9.19
C LEU A 69 -0.33 3.81 -9.88
N PHE A 70 -1.46 3.52 -9.27
CA PHE A 70 -2.77 3.94 -9.72
C PHE A 70 -3.22 5.20 -8.97
N GLN A 71 -3.79 6.15 -9.69
CA GLN A 71 -4.45 7.33 -9.12
C GLN A 71 -5.82 7.51 -9.75
N ALA A 72 -6.79 7.94 -8.92
CA ALA A 72 -8.10 8.36 -9.38
C ALA A 72 -8.72 9.37 -8.41
N ARG A 73 -9.62 10.19 -8.91
CA ARG A 73 -10.45 11.05 -8.07
C ARG A 73 -11.72 10.30 -7.68
N LEU A 74 -12.04 10.29 -6.37
CA LEU A 74 -13.29 9.73 -5.88
C LEU A 74 -14.44 10.68 -6.20
N VAL A 75 -15.51 10.14 -6.77
CA VAL A 75 -16.78 10.84 -6.99
C VAL A 75 -17.72 10.45 -5.85
N LEU A 76 -17.97 11.39 -4.96
CA LEU A 76 -18.85 11.23 -3.82
C LEU A 76 -20.16 11.96 -4.07
N ASP A 77 -21.27 11.43 -3.57
CA ASP A 77 -22.55 12.13 -3.56
C ASP A 77 -22.62 13.19 -2.46
N LYS A 78 -23.79 13.82 -2.29
CA LYS A 78 -24.02 14.88 -1.30
C LYS A 78 -23.89 14.39 0.14
N THR A 79 -23.99 13.09 0.38
CA THR A 79 -23.85 12.45 1.70
C THR A 79 -22.43 11.96 1.97
N GLY A 80 -21.51 12.10 1.00
CA GLY A 80 -20.14 11.57 1.09
C GLY A 80 -20.00 10.10 0.68
N THR A 81 -21.06 9.50 0.12
CA THR A 81 -21.04 8.10 -0.31
C THR A 81 -20.36 7.96 -1.67
N LEU A 82 -19.45 7.00 -1.79
CA LEU A 82 -18.71 6.72 -3.02
C LEU A 82 -19.63 6.23 -4.14
N GLN A 83 -19.60 6.92 -5.28
CA GLN A 83 -20.41 6.61 -6.45
C GLN A 83 -19.59 6.10 -7.63
N ALA A 84 -18.41 6.68 -7.87
CA ALA A 84 -17.58 6.38 -9.03
C ALA A 84 -16.12 6.82 -8.82
N LEU A 85 -15.29 6.48 -9.79
CA LEU A 85 -13.95 7.05 -9.96
C LEU A 85 -13.91 7.92 -11.22
N ALA A 86 -13.16 9.01 -11.15
CA ALA A 86 -12.89 9.90 -12.26
C ALA A 86 -11.38 10.08 -12.46
N GLU A 87 -10.98 10.46 -13.66
CA GLU A 87 -9.61 10.82 -14.02
C GLU A 87 -8.57 9.72 -13.68
N PRO A 88 -8.84 8.44 -14.00
CA PRO A 88 -7.92 7.36 -13.65
C PRO A 88 -6.60 7.52 -14.41
N ARG A 89 -5.50 7.34 -13.69
CA ARG A 89 -4.13 7.40 -14.22
C ARG A 89 -3.33 6.22 -13.70
N LEU A 90 -2.43 5.72 -14.53
CA LEU A 90 -1.50 4.66 -14.14
C LEU A 90 -0.08 5.11 -14.49
N HIS A 91 0.78 5.12 -13.48
CA HIS A 91 2.17 5.50 -13.59
C HIS A 91 3.06 4.31 -13.31
N ARG A 92 4.16 4.16 -14.07
CA ARG A 92 5.19 3.20 -13.75
C ARG A 92 6.18 3.84 -12.77
N LEU A 93 6.40 3.18 -11.62
CA LEU A 93 7.39 3.61 -10.64
C LEU A 93 8.80 3.53 -11.21
N ARG A 94 9.68 4.40 -10.73
CA ARG A 94 11.11 4.38 -11.04
C ARG A 94 11.89 3.74 -9.90
N SER A 95 12.95 3.05 -10.23
CA SER A 95 13.93 2.54 -9.28
C SER A 95 14.87 3.66 -8.80
N VAL A 96 15.63 3.41 -7.74
CA VAL A 96 16.67 4.32 -7.25
C VAL A 96 17.77 4.62 -8.30
N LYS A 97 17.87 3.82 -9.34
CA LYS A 97 18.76 4.08 -10.49
C LYS A 97 18.13 5.01 -11.53
N GLY A 98 16.85 5.36 -11.38
CA GLY A 98 16.09 6.23 -12.27
C GLY A 98 15.44 5.50 -13.46
N ALA A 99 15.72 4.24 -13.68
CA ALA A 99 15.03 3.42 -14.68
C ALA A 99 13.61 3.09 -14.20
N TYR A 100 12.69 2.93 -15.14
CA TYR A 100 11.37 2.38 -14.80
C TYR A 100 11.50 0.95 -14.27
N ILE A 101 10.77 0.63 -13.22
CA ILE A 101 10.70 -0.72 -12.68
C ILE A 101 10.11 -1.63 -13.75
N SER A 102 10.87 -2.67 -14.14
CA SER A 102 10.51 -3.56 -15.24
C SER A 102 9.81 -4.82 -14.73
N ARG A 103 8.62 -5.12 -15.24
CA ARG A 103 7.88 -6.35 -14.92
C ARG A 103 8.66 -7.64 -15.28
N ARG A 104 9.62 -7.60 -16.19
CA ARG A 104 10.34 -8.77 -16.69
C ARG A 104 11.76 -8.90 -16.16
N ALA A 105 12.44 -7.79 -15.93
CA ALA A 105 13.87 -7.79 -15.64
C ALA A 105 14.22 -7.75 -14.15
N ASP A 106 13.32 -7.29 -13.29
CA ASP A 106 13.68 -6.99 -11.90
C ASP A 106 12.54 -7.30 -10.93
N LYS A 107 12.12 -8.59 -10.86
CA LYS A 107 11.13 -9.06 -9.87
C LYS A 107 11.51 -8.69 -8.43
N LEU A 108 12.78 -8.43 -8.17
CA LEU A 108 13.28 -8.08 -6.84
C LEU A 108 12.99 -6.64 -6.43
N ASP A 109 12.65 -5.76 -7.37
CA ASP A 109 12.46 -4.33 -7.12
C ASP A 109 11.03 -3.83 -7.31
N GLN A 110 10.09 -4.69 -7.79
CA GLN A 110 8.74 -4.27 -8.17
C GLN A 110 7.71 -4.32 -7.05
N ASP A 111 7.83 -5.24 -6.15
CA ASP A 111 6.82 -5.67 -5.15
C ASP A 111 6.50 -4.54 -4.16
N ALA A 112 5.66 -3.59 -4.59
CA ALA A 112 5.26 -2.44 -3.79
C ALA A 112 3.99 -2.79 -3.01
N GLU A 113 4.01 -2.58 -1.68
CA GLU A 113 2.99 -3.07 -0.77
C GLU A 113 2.20 -1.96 -0.07
N ALA A 114 2.86 -0.93 0.43
CA ALA A 114 2.19 0.21 1.05
C ALA A 114 2.57 1.52 0.37
N VAL A 115 1.65 2.47 0.35
CA VAL A 115 1.88 3.84 -0.12
C VAL A 115 1.28 4.84 0.84
N GLU A 116 2.06 5.87 1.20
CA GLU A 116 1.61 6.97 2.03
C GLU A 116 1.98 8.31 1.42
N ARG A 117 1.02 9.23 1.39
CA ARG A 117 1.27 10.62 1.01
C ARG A 117 1.62 11.43 2.24
N LEU A 118 2.79 12.05 2.23
CA LEU A 118 3.23 12.94 3.30
C LEU A 118 2.62 14.34 3.15
N SER A 119 2.67 15.12 4.25
CA SER A 119 2.13 16.48 4.30
C SER A 119 2.82 17.46 3.34
N ASP A 120 4.08 17.19 2.97
CA ASP A 120 4.83 17.97 1.98
C ASP A 120 4.50 17.59 0.51
N GLY A 121 3.58 16.64 0.32
CA GLY A 121 3.14 16.16 -0.99
C GLY A 121 3.99 15.04 -1.59
N SER A 122 5.10 14.66 -0.94
CA SER A 122 5.90 13.50 -1.34
C SER A 122 5.21 12.19 -0.94
N TYR A 123 5.74 11.07 -1.42
CA TYR A 123 5.18 9.74 -1.14
C TYR A 123 6.25 8.82 -0.55
N LEU A 124 5.87 8.04 0.44
CA LEU A 124 6.61 6.88 0.88
C LEU A 124 5.97 5.63 0.28
N ILE A 125 6.80 4.74 -0.26
CA ILE A 125 6.35 3.45 -0.79
C ILE A 125 7.24 2.36 -0.21
N SER A 126 6.62 1.36 0.40
CA SER A 126 7.32 0.17 0.88
C SER A 126 7.42 -0.89 -0.23
N PHE A 127 8.45 -1.70 -0.16
CA PHE A 127 8.71 -2.78 -1.11
C PHE A 127 9.11 -4.05 -0.37
N GLU A 128 8.59 -5.17 -0.86
CA GLU A 128 8.99 -6.51 -0.44
C GLU A 128 10.21 -7.06 -1.21
N ILE A 129 10.55 -8.30 -0.98
CA ILE A 129 11.69 -9.06 -1.52
C ILE A 129 13.03 -8.37 -1.19
N ARG A 130 13.24 -7.16 -1.66
CA ARG A 130 14.28 -6.23 -1.19
C ARG A 130 13.62 -5.22 -0.26
N HIS A 131 13.33 -5.64 0.97
CA HIS A 131 12.60 -4.87 1.96
C HIS A 131 13.22 -3.49 2.18
N ARG A 132 12.50 -2.45 1.79
CA ARG A 132 12.90 -1.05 1.91
C ARG A 132 11.71 -0.13 1.80
N VAL A 133 11.87 1.10 2.25
CA VAL A 133 10.96 2.21 2.00
C VAL A 133 11.67 3.22 1.12
N LEU A 134 11.05 3.63 0.03
CA LEU A 134 11.54 4.66 -0.87
C LEU A 134 10.68 5.91 -0.75
N ARG A 135 11.32 7.08 -0.89
CA ARG A 135 10.65 8.38 -0.97
C ARG A 135 10.67 8.91 -2.38
N TYR A 136 9.49 9.26 -2.88
CA TYR A 136 9.25 9.88 -4.16
C TYR A 136 8.77 11.32 -3.94
N GLU A 137 9.51 12.33 -4.41
CA GLU A 137 9.10 13.73 -4.35
C GLU A 137 7.82 13.99 -5.16
N ASN A 138 7.65 13.23 -6.21
CA ASN A 138 6.41 13.09 -6.98
C ASN A 138 6.41 11.73 -7.68
N LEU A 139 5.25 11.32 -8.22
CA LEU A 139 5.04 9.95 -8.71
C LEU A 139 5.84 9.56 -9.96
N VAL A 140 6.46 10.50 -10.64
CA VAL A 140 7.30 10.26 -11.84
C VAL A 140 8.78 10.50 -11.57
N ALA A 141 9.13 11.01 -10.40
CA ALA A 141 10.51 11.29 -10.02
C ALA A 141 11.30 10.01 -9.75
N LYS A 142 12.61 10.11 -9.85
CA LYS A 142 13.54 9.12 -9.32
C LYS A 142 13.47 9.17 -7.79
N PRO A 143 13.20 8.04 -7.09
CA PRO A 143 13.13 8.03 -5.64
C PRO A 143 14.52 8.07 -4.98
N SER A 144 14.52 8.44 -3.71
CA SER A 144 15.62 8.22 -2.80
C SER A 144 15.30 7.08 -1.82
N LEU A 145 16.34 6.44 -1.29
CA LEU A 145 16.18 5.49 -0.19
C LEU A 145 15.77 6.27 1.08
N PHE A 146 14.61 5.94 1.64
CA PHE A 146 14.14 6.51 2.88
C PHE A 146 14.58 5.66 4.08
N ALA A 147 14.27 4.35 4.07
CA ALA A 147 14.62 3.46 5.17
C ALA A 147 14.84 2.00 4.72
N VAL A 148 15.73 1.33 5.44
CA VAL A 148 15.82 -0.13 5.54
C VAL A 148 15.80 -0.45 7.04
N PRO A 149 14.65 -0.81 7.62
CA PRO A 149 14.55 -1.02 9.06
C PRO A 149 15.52 -2.08 9.56
N PRO A 150 16.14 -1.90 10.75
CA PRO A 150 17.10 -2.84 11.29
C PRO A 150 16.52 -4.24 11.45
N GLY A 151 17.22 -5.26 10.94
CA GLY A 151 16.79 -6.66 11.04
C GLY A 151 15.79 -7.11 9.99
N ILE A 152 15.19 -6.20 9.20
CA ILE A 152 14.18 -6.55 8.17
C ILE A 152 14.67 -7.57 7.13
N LYS A 153 15.97 -7.63 6.88
CA LYS A 153 16.57 -8.64 5.99
C LYS A 153 16.34 -10.09 6.43
N LYS A 154 15.95 -10.30 7.69
CA LYS A 154 15.59 -11.63 8.24
C LYS A 154 14.11 -11.97 8.01
N ALA A 155 13.30 -11.02 7.56
CA ALA A 155 11.91 -11.27 7.23
C ALA A 155 11.79 -12.23 6.03
N PRO A 156 10.70 -13.01 5.97
CA PRO A 156 10.38 -13.79 4.78
C PRO A 156 10.34 -12.87 3.55
N ARG A 157 10.75 -13.38 2.38
CA ARG A 157 10.74 -12.61 1.11
C ARG A 157 9.37 -12.04 0.78
N ASN A 158 8.31 -12.82 1.03
CA ASN A 158 6.90 -12.44 0.92
C ASN A 158 6.33 -12.29 2.33
N GLY A 159 6.35 -11.13 2.92
CA GLY A 159 5.85 -10.88 4.27
C GLY A 159 6.67 -9.81 4.99
N GLY A 160 7.11 -8.83 4.24
CA GLY A 160 7.89 -7.70 4.70
C GLY A 160 7.04 -6.53 5.17
N LEU A 161 7.30 -5.36 4.61
CA LEU A 161 6.70 -4.09 5.05
C LEU A 161 5.36 -3.86 4.32
N GLU A 162 4.29 -4.46 4.83
CA GLU A 162 2.96 -4.41 4.22
C GLU A 162 2.15 -3.18 4.68
N ALA A 163 2.24 -2.84 5.96
CA ALA A 163 1.45 -1.76 6.54
C ALA A 163 2.34 -0.59 6.95
N MET A 164 1.96 0.61 6.58
CA MET A 164 2.72 1.83 6.87
C MET A 164 1.78 3.01 7.05
N THR A 165 2.03 3.86 8.06
CA THR A 165 1.28 5.09 8.24
C THR A 165 2.12 6.21 8.86
N PRO A 166 1.98 7.47 8.39
CA PRO A 166 2.54 8.62 9.06
C PRO A 166 1.74 8.94 10.33
N LEU A 167 2.44 9.19 11.42
CA LEU A 167 1.85 9.64 12.68
C LEU A 167 1.74 11.18 12.71
N PRO A 168 0.84 11.73 13.53
CA PRO A 168 0.64 13.18 13.61
C PRO A 168 1.88 13.99 13.98
N ASP A 169 2.84 13.38 14.65
CA ASP A 169 4.12 14.00 15.05
C ASP A 169 5.23 13.86 14.00
N GLY A 170 4.90 13.35 12.80
CA GLY A 170 5.82 13.20 11.68
C GLY A 170 6.65 11.91 11.71
N ARG A 171 6.51 11.07 12.73
CA ARG A 171 7.10 9.72 12.73
C ARG A 171 6.32 8.82 11.77
N ILE A 172 6.96 7.73 11.33
CA ILE A 172 6.33 6.73 10.46
C ILE A 172 6.29 5.40 11.21
N LEU A 173 5.10 4.83 11.34
CA LEU A 173 4.92 3.46 11.81
C LEU A 173 4.91 2.52 10.61
N VAL A 174 5.67 1.42 10.71
CA VAL A 174 5.72 0.39 9.66
C VAL A 174 5.60 -0.98 10.33
N LEU A 175 4.72 -1.85 9.82
CA LEU A 175 4.56 -3.23 10.31
C LEU A 175 4.87 -4.23 9.20
N SER A 176 5.38 -5.39 9.62
CA SER A 176 5.57 -6.53 8.74
C SER A 176 4.36 -7.46 8.73
N GLU A 177 4.06 -8.08 7.59
CA GLU A 177 2.97 -9.06 7.45
C GLU A 177 3.30 -10.41 8.11
N LYS A 178 4.52 -10.90 7.95
CA LYS A 178 4.90 -12.28 8.39
C LYS A 178 6.13 -12.33 9.29
N PHE A 179 6.85 -11.23 9.47
CA PHE A 179 8.03 -11.25 10.31
C PHE A 179 7.62 -11.12 11.78
N ARG A 180 7.79 -12.20 12.54
CA ARG A 180 7.34 -12.31 13.93
C ARG A 180 8.49 -12.45 14.89
N ARG A 181 8.32 -11.92 16.09
CA ARG A 181 9.25 -12.14 17.21
C ARG A 181 9.06 -13.54 17.76
N ASN A 182 10.15 -14.33 17.80
CA ASN A 182 10.12 -15.63 18.47
C ASN A 182 10.03 -15.41 19.99
N LYS A 183 8.95 -15.87 20.60
CA LYS A 183 8.73 -15.84 22.09
C LYS A 183 9.19 -17.14 22.72
N GLY A 184 10.46 -17.52 22.61
CA GLY A 184 11.10 -18.65 23.28
C GLY A 184 10.17 -19.85 23.62
N GLY A 185 10.41 -21.01 23.02
CA GLY A 185 9.69 -22.25 23.30
C GLY A 185 8.34 -22.43 22.60
N LYS A 186 7.81 -21.45 21.89
CA LYS A 186 6.64 -21.58 21.00
C LYS A 186 7.07 -21.92 19.58
N LYS A 187 6.16 -22.53 18.80
CA LYS A 187 6.38 -22.83 17.38
C LYS A 187 6.79 -21.57 16.63
N GLU A 188 7.65 -21.71 15.63
CA GLU A 188 8.00 -20.64 14.71
C GLU A 188 6.71 -20.02 14.13
N GLY A 189 6.56 -18.69 14.25
CA GLY A 189 5.35 -17.98 13.82
C GLY A 189 4.32 -17.65 14.92
N ASP A 190 4.50 -18.09 16.17
CA ASP A 190 3.53 -17.80 17.27
C ASP A 190 3.77 -16.48 18.00
N GLY A 191 4.72 -15.67 17.55
CA GLY A 191 5.08 -14.39 18.17
C GLY A 191 4.28 -13.20 17.66
N ASP A 192 4.51 -12.05 18.30
CA ASP A 192 3.98 -10.77 17.83
C ASP A 192 4.64 -10.38 16.50
N TYR A 193 3.91 -9.68 15.64
CA TYR A 193 4.47 -9.08 14.43
C TYR A 193 5.48 -7.99 14.78
N ILE A 194 6.58 -7.97 14.06
CA ILE A 194 7.62 -6.96 14.22
C ILE A 194 7.30 -5.76 13.32
N GLY A 195 7.33 -4.59 13.92
CA GLY A 195 7.28 -3.32 13.22
C GLY A 195 8.40 -2.40 13.69
N TRP A 196 8.43 -1.21 13.12
CA TRP A 196 9.41 -0.18 13.44
C TRP A 196 8.74 1.18 13.50
N LEU A 197 9.21 1.97 14.44
CA LEU A 197 8.95 3.40 14.47
C LEU A 197 10.15 4.10 13.82
N LEU A 198 9.90 4.86 12.78
CA LEU A 198 10.91 5.62 12.05
C LEU A 198 10.73 7.11 12.31
N ALA A 199 11.83 7.84 12.37
CA ALA A 199 11.83 9.30 12.37
C ALA A 199 11.46 9.85 10.98
N ALA A 200 11.15 11.14 10.90
CA ALA A 200 10.84 11.83 9.65
C ALA A 200 11.98 11.78 8.60
N ASP A 201 13.22 11.52 9.03
CA ASP A 201 14.38 11.34 8.16
C ASP A 201 14.65 9.85 7.80
N GLY A 202 13.78 8.93 8.22
CA GLY A 202 13.87 7.50 7.95
C GLY A 202 14.73 6.71 8.94
N LYS A 203 15.36 7.36 9.94
CA LYS A 203 16.11 6.64 10.98
C LYS A 203 15.18 5.82 11.85
N SER A 204 15.57 4.58 12.16
CA SER A 204 14.82 3.75 13.11
C SER A 204 14.97 4.29 14.53
N LEU A 205 13.83 4.55 15.17
CA LEU A 205 13.74 4.93 16.58
C LEU A 205 13.59 3.70 17.48
N GLY A 206 13.24 2.55 16.92
CA GLY A 206 13.10 1.29 17.65
C GLY A 206 12.13 0.34 16.98
N GLN A 207 12.05 -0.88 17.53
CA GLN A 207 11.05 -1.87 17.12
C GLN A 207 9.78 -1.70 17.94
N VAL A 208 8.66 -1.98 17.29
CA VAL A 208 7.34 -2.15 17.92
C VAL A 208 6.87 -3.57 17.71
N TYR A 209 5.96 -4.03 18.57
CA TYR A 209 5.45 -5.40 18.50
C TYR A 209 3.94 -5.36 18.51
N TRP A 210 3.34 -5.87 17.42
CA TRP A 210 1.90 -5.95 17.29
C TRP A 210 1.42 -7.36 17.65
N PRO A 211 0.52 -7.51 18.64
CA PRO A 211 0.04 -8.83 19.05
C PRO A 211 -0.65 -9.56 17.91
N ALA A 212 -0.26 -10.82 17.70
CA ALA A 212 -0.94 -11.67 16.74
C ALA A 212 -2.35 -12.01 17.22
N GLN A 213 -3.33 -11.90 16.33
CA GLN A 213 -4.73 -12.23 16.58
C GLN A 213 -5.19 -13.32 15.60
N GLY A 214 -5.11 -14.58 16.03
CA GLY A 214 -5.48 -15.72 15.18
C GLY A 214 -4.66 -15.76 13.88
N ILE A 215 -5.36 -15.84 12.75
CA ILE A 215 -4.77 -15.91 11.41
C ILE A 215 -4.61 -14.54 10.74
N PHE A 216 -5.09 -13.47 11.37
CA PHE A 216 -5.02 -12.11 10.80
C PHE A 216 -3.59 -11.59 10.75
N ARG A 217 -3.29 -10.84 9.71
CA ARG A 217 -1.98 -10.23 9.45
C ARG A 217 -2.12 -8.73 9.24
N PRO A 218 -1.12 -7.92 9.64
CA PRO A 218 -1.11 -6.51 9.31
C PRO A 218 -0.85 -6.33 7.81
N THR A 219 -1.83 -5.84 7.08
CA THR A 219 -1.74 -5.57 5.62
C THR A 219 -1.97 -4.10 5.29
N ASP A 220 -2.47 -3.31 6.25
CA ASP A 220 -2.63 -1.86 6.15
C ASP A 220 -2.75 -1.22 7.55
N LEU A 221 -2.57 0.15 7.66
CA LEU A 221 -2.62 0.94 8.89
C LEU A 221 -3.45 2.21 8.71
#